data_85114b7d641111e081b75b0f24c521e8
#
_entry.id   85114b7d641111e081b75b0f24c521e8
#
_cell.length_a   1.000
_cell.length_b   1.000
_cell.length_c   1.000
_cell.angle_alpha   90.00
_cell.angle_beta   90.00
_cell.angle_gamma   90.00
#
_symmetry.space_group_name_H-M   'P 1'
#
loop_
_entity.id
_entity.type
_entity.pdbx_description
1 polymer ?
#
loop_
_entity_poly.entity_id
_entity_poly.type
_entity_poly.pdbx_seq_one_letter_code
_entity_poly.pdbx_strand_id
1 'polypeptide(L)'
;MRLSSILLSAVALAAVPASAAAAPPPNDNYLASTTINRQDGSMSNEYADSIDTTEATTQPDMFNPDKDGLPLGGGDPEPTSCNGGSSIGKTAWWDFQPPSAGGIQIKANGGFDVVVAVHTWSASTSRITSTVLCQNDSAGSEDVVIEKVRKGTNYTVQVGGAGNTGGPLSFDLTWFPDRDADGVFDALDKCDLRPGIERFGGCPPELRSAPRIRYDGVAGGIRVTTLAVDDVPKGGRVEVRCGRCGGKVSRRATRTGVLKIGGFVGRTVRTGDRVEVRVTMARTGSGRYKYGAVGKYFRWPIAAGSLGDRFSRCLQPGSRKPTKCR
;
A
#
# COMPACT_ATOMS: atom_id res chain seq x y z
N MET A 1 18.52 94.59 34.50
CA MET A 1 18.80 93.18 34.34
C MET A 1 17.67 92.54 33.54
N ARG A 2 17.90 92.18 32.29
CA ARG A 2 16.91 91.48 31.46
C ARG A 2 17.36 90.07 31.27
N LEU A 3 16.58 89.06 31.79
CA LEU A 3 16.79 87.64 31.55
C LEU A 3 16.15 87.25 30.21
N SER A 4 16.98 86.82 29.26
CA SER A 4 16.53 86.23 28.00
C SER A 4 16.30 84.72 28.26
N SER A 5 15.07 84.31 28.03
CA SER A 5 14.66 82.85 28.09
C SER A 5 14.99 82.21 26.74
N ILE A 6 15.85 81.21 26.71
CA ILE A 6 16.14 80.40 25.50
C ILE A 6 15.17 79.23 25.49
N LEU A 7 14.28 79.21 24.50
CA LEU A 7 13.41 78.02 24.23
C LEU A 7 14.26 76.99 23.45
N LEU A 8 14.49 75.82 24.09
CA LEU A 8 14.98 74.60 23.40
C LEU A 8 13.82 73.87 22.76
N SER A 9 13.75 73.87 21.45
CA SER A 9 12.82 73.05 20.68
C SER A 9 13.38 71.62 20.59
N ALA A 10 12.76 70.64 21.27
CA ALA A 10 13.06 69.24 21.11
C ALA A 10 12.41 68.71 19.83
N VAL A 11 13.18 68.30 18.82
CA VAL A 11 12.72 67.58 17.64
C VAL A 11 12.59 66.11 18.01
N ALA A 12 11.36 65.62 18.13
CA ALA A 12 11.07 64.20 18.29
C ALA A 12 11.25 63.51 16.93
N LEU A 13 12.33 62.75 16.76
CA LEU A 13 12.45 61.80 15.65
C LEU A 13 11.46 60.66 15.87
N ALA A 14 10.40 60.58 15.08
CA ALA A 14 9.53 59.44 14.97
C ALA A 14 10.29 58.30 14.29
N ALA A 15 10.72 57.29 15.05
CA ALA A 15 11.22 56.04 14.49
C ALA A 15 10.07 55.33 13.79
N VAL A 16 10.07 55.29 12.47
CA VAL A 16 9.17 54.47 11.67
C VAL A 16 9.61 53.00 11.92
N PRO A 17 8.73 52.12 12.43
CA PRO A 17 9.11 50.71 12.55
C PRO A 17 9.40 50.20 11.13
N ALA A 18 10.62 49.69 10.91
CA ALA A 18 10.93 48.96 9.71
C ALA A 18 10.05 47.71 9.69
N SER A 19 9.16 47.59 8.71
CA SER A 19 8.41 46.39 8.46
C SER A 19 9.44 45.29 8.26
N ALA A 20 9.51 44.32 9.18
CA ALA A 20 10.30 43.12 8.95
C ALA A 20 9.74 42.45 7.69
N ALA A 21 10.55 42.32 6.65
CA ALA A 21 10.19 41.52 5.49
C ALA A 21 9.89 40.11 5.97
N ALA A 22 8.76 39.52 5.57
CA ALA A 22 8.47 38.16 5.86
C ALA A 22 9.58 37.27 5.29
N ALA A 23 10.02 36.28 6.03
CA ALA A 23 11.04 35.32 5.55
C ALA A 23 10.36 34.21 4.74
N PRO A 24 11.06 33.62 3.76
CA PRO A 24 10.57 32.41 3.10
C PRO A 24 10.22 31.31 4.11
N PRO A 25 9.26 30.41 3.80
CA PRO A 25 8.93 29.31 4.69
C PRO A 25 10.11 28.37 4.89
N PRO A 26 10.21 27.63 6.00
CA PRO A 26 11.37 26.78 6.30
C PRO A 26 11.59 25.66 5.28
N ASN A 27 10.53 25.25 4.58
CA ASN A 27 10.55 24.23 3.52
C ASN A 27 10.41 24.84 2.11
N ASP A 28 10.87 26.07 1.93
CA ASP A 28 10.96 26.77 0.65
C ASP A 28 11.84 26.02 -0.36
N ASN A 29 12.94 25.43 0.12
CA ASN A 29 13.87 24.69 -0.71
C ASN A 29 13.57 23.19 -0.70
N TYR A 30 13.72 22.52 -1.85
CA TYR A 30 13.62 21.07 -1.97
C TYR A 30 14.53 20.32 -0.98
N LEU A 31 15.78 20.77 -0.78
CA LEU A 31 16.70 20.16 0.18
C LEU A 31 16.34 20.43 1.65
N ALA A 32 15.47 21.39 1.89
CA ALA A 32 14.93 21.71 3.21
C ALA A 32 13.46 21.24 3.36
N SER A 33 13.02 20.31 2.51
CA SER A 33 11.66 19.77 2.55
C SER A 33 11.28 19.27 3.94
N THR A 34 10.02 19.47 4.34
CA THR A 34 9.52 18.94 5.60
C THR A 34 9.29 17.44 5.49
N THR A 35 9.97 16.64 6.29
CA THR A 35 9.80 15.19 6.32
C THR A 35 8.57 14.79 7.13
N ILE A 36 7.61 14.13 6.48
CA ILE A 36 6.35 13.68 7.11
C ILE A 36 6.56 12.42 7.96
N ASN A 37 7.49 11.54 7.57
CA ASN A 37 7.82 10.35 8.34
C ASN A 37 8.41 10.73 9.71
N ARG A 38 8.04 9.96 10.74
CA ARG A 38 8.68 10.05 12.05
C ARG A 38 10.10 9.51 12.01
N GLN A 39 10.91 9.81 13.01
CA GLN A 39 12.31 9.35 13.11
C GLN A 39 12.46 7.82 13.08
N ASP A 40 11.44 7.07 13.52
CA ASP A 40 11.41 5.59 13.46
C ASP A 40 10.99 5.05 12.08
N GLY A 41 10.80 5.93 11.09
CA GLY A 41 10.33 5.58 9.74
C GLY A 41 8.83 5.28 9.64
N SER A 42 8.09 5.37 10.74
CA SER A 42 6.63 5.26 10.70
C SER A 42 6.01 6.51 10.08
N MET A 43 4.79 6.37 9.59
CA MET A 43 3.99 7.46 9.03
C MET A 43 2.65 7.51 9.72
N SER A 44 2.22 8.70 10.15
CA SER A 44 0.86 8.89 10.66
C SER A 44 -0.14 8.75 9.53
N ASN A 45 -1.36 8.33 9.84
CA ASN A 45 -2.42 8.29 8.82
C ASN A 45 -2.85 9.70 8.39
N GLU A 46 -2.59 10.68 9.21
CA GLU A 46 -2.89 12.09 8.95
C GLU A 46 -1.69 12.96 9.31
N TYR A 47 -1.38 13.92 8.46
CA TYR A 47 -0.40 14.97 8.66
C TYR A 47 -1.01 16.29 8.20
N ALA A 48 -0.85 17.34 8.98
CA ALA A 48 -1.32 18.69 8.66
C ALA A 48 -0.21 19.71 8.90
N ASP A 49 -0.14 20.71 8.05
CA ASP A 49 0.79 21.82 8.14
C ASP A 49 0.13 23.12 7.69
N SER A 50 0.66 24.27 8.12
CA SER A 50 0.17 25.58 7.73
C SER A 50 1.37 26.53 7.63
N ILE A 51 1.57 27.09 6.46
CA ILE A 51 2.71 27.96 6.14
C ILE A 51 2.25 29.18 5.34
N ASP A 52 3.11 30.17 5.21
CA ASP A 52 2.90 31.30 4.32
C ASP A 52 3.94 31.26 3.19
N THR A 53 3.48 31.13 1.97
CA THR A 53 4.31 31.07 0.76
C THR A 53 4.49 32.43 0.09
N THR A 54 4.07 33.54 0.70
CA THR A 54 4.18 34.90 0.11
C THR A 54 5.61 35.22 -0.33
N GLU A 55 6.60 34.88 0.49
CA GLU A 55 8.02 35.11 0.23
C GLU A 55 8.76 33.85 -0.23
N ALA A 56 8.03 32.74 -0.50
CA ALA A 56 8.64 31.56 -1.06
C ALA A 56 9.27 31.86 -2.42
N THR A 57 10.34 31.13 -2.73
CA THR A 57 11.13 31.30 -3.95
C THR A 57 10.98 30.10 -4.88
N THR A 58 11.50 30.21 -6.08
CA THR A 58 11.65 29.12 -7.03
C THR A 58 13.13 28.89 -7.25
N GLN A 59 13.62 27.67 -6.99
CA GLN A 59 15.05 27.40 -7.06
C GLN A 59 15.50 27.16 -8.50
N PRO A 60 16.51 27.91 -8.99
CA PRO A 60 17.14 27.67 -10.30
C PRO A 60 17.96 26.38 -10.31
N ASP A 61 18.40 25.93 -9.14
CA ASP A 61 19.11 24.65 -8.91
C ASP A 61 18.68 24.09 -7.55
N MET A 62 17.89 23.02 -7.56
CA MET A 62 17.37 22.39 -6.35
C MET A 62 18.46 21.74 -5.50
N PHE A 63 19.65 21.48 -6.04
CA PHE A 63 20.73 20.79 -5.37
C PHE A 63 21.84 21.72 -4.88
N ASN A 64 21.84 22.98 -5.30
CA ASN A 64 22.76 24.00 -4.82
C ASN A 64 22.07 25.36 -4.71
N PRO A 65 21.15 25.54 -3.75
CA PRO A 65 20.42 26.80 -3.61
C PRO A 65 21.32 27.98 -3.27
N ASP A 66 22.47 27.77 -2.62
CA ASP A 66 23.32 28.82 -2.07
C ASP A 66 24.46 29.25 -3.01
N LYS A 67 24.59 28.64 -4.19
CA LYS A 67 25.64 28.96 -5.17
C LYS A 67 27.05 29.03 -4.58
N ASP A 68 27.42 28.13 -3.70
CA ASP A 68 28.71 28.12 -2.95
C ASP A 68 29.95 27.88 -3.82
N GLY A 69 29.88 28.25 -5.10
CA GLY A 69 31.02 28.25 -6.01
C GLY A 69 31.51 26.87 -6.45
N LEU A 70 30.83 25.81 -6.10
CA LEU A 70 31.10 24.48 -6.61
C LEU A 70 30.43 24.30 -7.98
N PRO A 71 31.18 23.92 -9.01
CA PRO A 71 30.60 23.61 -10.31
C PRO A 71 29.91 22.23 -10.22
N LEU A 72 28.71 22.20 -9.67
CA LEU A 72 27.83 21.07 -9.86
C LEU A 72 27.28 21.21 -11.29
N GLY A 73 27.72 20.32 -12.15
CA GLY A 73 27.38 20.35 -13.55
C GLY A 73 25.88 20.33 -13.79
N GLY A 74 25.36 21.33 -14.46
CA GLY A 74 24.01 21.46 -14.96
C GLY A 74 22.96 21.34 -13.88
N GLY A 75 22.60 22.44 -13.22
CA GLY A 75 21.55 22.45 -12.21
C GLY A 75 20.26 21.85 -12.76
N ASP A 76 19.61 20.99 -11.97
CA ASP A 76 18.24 20.60 -12.25
C ASP A 76 17.33 21.68 -11.62
N PRO A 77 16.72 22.56 -12.43
CA PRO A 77 15.82 23.57 -11.90
C PRO A 77 14.59 22.89 -11.28
N GLU A 78 14.04 23.56 -10.31
CA GLU A 78 12.75 23.20 -9.76
C GLU A 78 11.71 23.04 -10.88
N PRO A 79 10.85 22.01 -10.87
CA PRO A 79 9.76 21.89 -11.81
C PRO A 79 8.81 23.11 -11.70
N THR A 80 8.74 23.92 -12.75
CA THR A 80 7.94 25.14 -12.79
C THR A 80 6.70 25.03 -13.67
N SER A 81 6.40 23.84 -14.19
CA SER A 81 5.25 23.60 -15.06
C SER A 81 4.49 22.34 -14.67
N CYS A 82 3.17 22.46 -14.70
CA CYS A 82 2.22 21.38 -14.45
C CYS A 82 1.48 21.05 -15.76
N ASN A 83 1.50 19.77 -16.16
CA ASN A 83 0.75 19.27 -17.33
C ASN A 83 0.86 20.14 -18.59
N GLY A 84 2.00 20.81 -18.80
CA GLY A 84 2.30 21.60 -20.01
C GLY A 84 1.61 22.95 -20.12
N GLY A 85 0.96 23.46 -19.06
CA GLY A 85 0.20 24.69 -19.17
C GLY A 85 0.26 25.63 -17.96
N SER A 86 0.18 25.12 -16.77
CA SER A 86 0.21 25.97 -15.56
C SER A 86 1.63 26.11 -15.03
N SER A 87 2.08 27.35 -14.79
CA SER A 87 3.35 27.59 -14.09
C SER A 87 3.14 27.38 -12.60
N ILE A 88 4.15 26.81 -11.91
CA ILE A 88 4.21 26.73 -10.47
C ILE A 88 5.31 27.67 -10.00
N GLY A 89 5.04 28.45 -8.96
CA GLY A 89 6.03 29.27 -8.29
C GLY A 89 5.69 29.46 -6.82
N LYS A 90 6.57 30.12 -6.08
CA LYS A 90 6.44 30.32 -4.63
C LYS A 90 6.12 29.00 -3.92
N THR A 91 7.03 28.04 -4.07
CA THR A 91 6.83 26.64 -3.73
C THR A 91 7.26 26.31 -2.31
N ALA A 92 6.61 25.29 -1.75
CA ALA A 92 7.01 24.65 -0.51
C ALA A 92 6.99 23.13 -0.71
N TRP A 93 7.83 22.42 0.06
CA TRP A 93 8.16 21.03 -0.19
C TRP A 93 7.97 20.15 1.02
N TRP A 94 7.36 18.96 0.80
CA TRP A 94 7.23 17.90 1.80
C TRP A 94 7.71 16.60 1.21
N ASP A 95 8.39 15.77 2.00
CA ASP A 95 8.82 14.45 1.59
C ASP A 95 8.30 13.36 2.51
N PHE A 96 8.05 12.18 1.94
CA PHE A 96 7.63 11.02 2.68
C PHE A 96 8.06 9.71 2.00
N GLN A 97 8.21 8.67 2.82
CA GLN A 97 8.49 7.32 2.37
C GLN A 97 7.46 6.36 2.99
N PRO A 98 6.51 5.82 2.21
CA PRO A 98 5.47 4.93 2.74
C PRO A 98 6.07 3.66 3.36
N PRO A 99 5.70 3.30 4.60
CA PRO A 99 6.18 2.08 5.26
C PRO A 99 5.52 0.79 4.72
N SER A 100 4.41 0.92 4.00
CA SER A 100 3.75 -0.16 3.23
C SER A 100 3.26 0.37 1.89
N ALA A 101 2.71 -0.49 1.03
CA ALA A 101 1.89 -0.04 -0.09
C ALA A 101 0.63 0.65 0.43
N GLY A 102 -0.07 1.42 -0.41
CA GLY A 102 -1.32 2.09 -0.04
C GLY A 102 -1.69 3.21 -0.99
N GLY A 103 -2.53 4.12 -0.53
CA GLY A 103 -2.91 5.36 -1.21
C GLY A 103 -2.63 6.59 -0.36
N ILE A 104 -2.61 7.75 -0.98
CA ILE A 104 -2.56 9.05 -0.30
C ILE A 104 -3.63 9.97 -0.86
N GLN A 105 -4.15 10.83 -0.01
CA GLN A 105 -4.89 12.03 -0.40
C GLN A 105 -4.14 13.24 0.11
N ILE A 106 -3.96 14.24 -0.75
CA ILE A 106 -3.36 15.53 -0.43
C ILE A 106 -4.42 16.59 -0.65
N LYS A 107 -4.64 17.41 0.37
CA LYS A 107 -5.46 18.63 0.27
C LYS A 107 -4.58 19.84 0.52
N ALA A 108 -4.61 20.77 -0.40
CA ALA A 108 -3.91 22.05 -0.28
C ALA A 108 -4.89 23.17 -0.53
N ASN A 109 -5.00 24.13 0.40
CA ASN A 109 -5.90 25.26 0.31
C ASN A 109 -5.14 26.56 0.55
N GLY A 110 -5.36 27.55 -0.31
CA GLY A 110 -4.77 28.87 -0.22
C GLY A 110 -5.74 29.97 -0.63
N GLY A 111 -5.39 31.22 -0.32
CA GLY A 111 -6.09 32.41 -0.85
C GLY A 111 -5.72 32.75 -2.30
N PHE A 112 -5.01 31.83 -2.98
CA PHE A 112 -4.48 31.98 -4.34
C PHE A 112 -4.72 30.67 -5.12
N ASP A 113 -4.49 30.66 -6.42
CA ASP A 113 -4.65 29.49 -7.29
C ASP A 113 -3.53 28.46 -6.99
N VAL A 114 -3.86 27.45 -6.19
CA VAL A 114 -2.93 26.43 -5.68
C VAL A 114 -2.64 25.39 -6.76
N VAL A 115 -1.39 24.98 -6.86
CA VAL A 115 -0.93 23.87 -7.72
C VAL A 115 -0.24 22.83 -6.87
N VAL A 116 -0.58 21.55 -7.04
CA VAL A 116 0.05 20.42 -6.36
C VAL A 116 0.74 19.51 -7.35
N ALA A 117 2.01 19.24 -7.15
CA ALA A 117 2.74 18.22 -7.90
C ALA A 117 3.34 17.18 -6.94
N VAL A 118 3.31 15.92 -7.34
CA VAL A 118 3.92 14.82 -6.60
C VAL A 118 4.94 14.13 -7.47
N HIS A 119 6.14 13.98 -6.93
CA HIS A 119 7.28 13.41 -7.63
C HIS A 119 7.83 12.19 -6.88
N THR A 120 8.52 11.32 -7.59
CA THR A 120 9.44 10.36 -6.98
C THR A 120 10.86 10.86 -7.12
N TRP A 121 11.71 10.56 -6.14
CA TRP A 121 13.11 10.92 -6.19
C TRP A 121 14.02 9.78 -5.76
N SER A 122 15.29 9.87 -6.15
CA SER A 122 16.31 8.87 -5.86
C SER A 122 17.25 9.37 -4.76
N ALA A 123 17.31 8.67 -3.64
CA ALA A 123 18.23 8.97 -2.55
C ALA A 123 19.71 8.86 -2.97
N SER A 124 20.03 8.03 -3.96
CA SER A 124 21.43 7.84 -4.43
C SER A 124 21.92 8.98 -5.33
N THR A 125 21.01 9.68 -6.01
CA THR A 125 21.36 10.80 -6.91
C THR A 125 20.82 12.13 -6.42
N SER A 126 19.99 12.13 -5.37
CA SER A 126 19.26 13.30 -4.84
C SER A 126 18.45 14.03 -5.92
N ARG A 127 17.95 13.30 -6.93
CA ARG A 127 17.24 13.89 -8.07
C ARG A 127 15.81 13.39 -8.18
N ILE A 128 14.91 14.25 -8.66
CA ILE A 128 13.56 13.85 -9.10
C ILE A 128 13.71 12.87 -10.26
N THR A 129 13.06 11.72 -10.15
CA THR A 129 13.12 10.65 -11.15
C THR A 129 11.89 10.65 -12.06
N SER A 130 10.75 11.05 -11.54
CA SER A 130 9.52 11.21 -12.32
C SER A 130 8.48 12.05 -11.59
N THR A 131 7.64 12.74 -12.34
CA THR A 131 6.40 13.32 -11.82
C THR A 131 5.31 12.24 -11.84
N VAL A 132 4.73 11.95 -10.68
CA VAL A 132 3.65 10.98 -10.50
C VAL A 132 2.32 11.60 -10.87
N LEU A 133 2.13 12.86 -10.46
CA LEU A 133 0.93 13.63 -10.68
C LEU A 133 1.28 15.12 -10.61
N CYS A 134 0.57 15.92 -11.40
CA CYS A 134 0.55 17.36 -11.25
C CYS A 134 -0.86 17.87 -11.56
N GLN A 135 -1.45 18.63 -10.64
CA GLN A 135 -2.84 19.06 -10.67
C GLN A 135 -2.96 20.55 -10.41
N ASN A 136 -3.82 21.19 -11.20
CA ASN A 136 -4.30 22.56 -11.06
C ASN A 136 -5.71 22.62 -11.65
N ASP A 137 -6.70 22.13 -10.90
CA ASP A 137 -8.07 21.98 -11.38
C ASP A 137 -9.02 23.03 -10.80
N SER A 138 -8.67 23.63 -9.65
CA SER A 138 -9.55 24.53 -8.92
C SER A 138 -8.83 25.72 -8.34
N ALA A 139 -9.28 26.93 -8.62
CA ALA A 139 -8.75 28.13 -7.99
C ALA A 139 -8.90 28.04 -6.45
N GLY A 140 -7.79 28.19 -5.73
CA GLY A 140 -7.75 28.27 -4.27
C GLY A 140 -7.64 26.96 -3.53
N SER A 141 -7.90 25.80 -4.14
CA SER A 141 -7.75 24.50 -3.47
C SER A 141 -7.54 23.34 -4.42
N GLU A 142 -6.70 22.40 -4.03
CA GLU A 142 -6.51 21.13 -4.73
C GLU A 142 -6.80 19.96 -3.80
N ASP A 143 -7.45 18.91 -4.33
CA ASP A 143 -7.71 17.62 -3.66
C ASP A 143 -7.20 16.50 -4.57
N VAL A 144 -6.04 15.99 -4.24
CA VAL A 144 -5.26 15.05 -5.07
C VAL A 144 -5.30 13.67 -4.43
N VAL A 145 -5.65 12.63 -5.20
CA VAL A 145 -5.63 11.24 -4.75
C VAL A 145 -4.66 10.42 -5.59
N ILE A 146 -3.73 9.74 -4.93
CA ILE A 146 -2.86 8.75 -5.54
C ILE A 146 -3.21 7.38 -4.93
N GLU A 147 -3.92 6.57 -5.70
CA GLU A 147 -4.43 5.28 -5.23
C GLU A 147 -3.33 4.24 -4.95
N LYS A 148 -2.14 4.42 -5.52
CA LYS A 148 -1.06 3.43 -5.46
C LYS A 148 0.30 4.06 -5.21
N VAL A 149 0.68 4.17 -3.95
CA VAL A 149 2.06 4.46 -3.56
C VAL A 149 2.76 3.17 -3.16
N ARG A 150 4.08 3.12 -3.38
CA ARG A 150 4.89 1.91 -3.16
C ARG A 150 5.68 2.02 -1.88
N LYS A 151 5.72 0.94 -1.12
CA LYS A 151 6.57 0.82 0.06
C LYS A 151 8.02 1.21 -0.25
N GLY A 152 8.61 2.06 0.59
CA GLY A 152 10.02 2.43 0.54
C GLY A 152 10.43 3.29 -0.66
N THR A 153 9.48 3.75 -1.49
CA THR A 153 9.74 4.73 -2.52
C THR A 153 9.74 6.12 -1.91
N ASN A 154 10.75 6.94 -2.24
CA ASN A 154 10.78 8.32 -1.79
C ASN A 154 9.86 9.15 -2.68
N TYR A 155 8.89 9.81 -2.06
CA TYR A 155 8.00 10.78 -2.69
C TYR A 155 8.29 12.16 -2.15
N THR A 156 8.16 13.18 -2.99
CA THR A 156 8.16 14.58 -2.60
C THR A 156 6.94 15.27 -3.19
N VAL A 157 6.34 16.13 -2.38
CA VAL A 157 5.19 16.96 -2.75
C VAL A 157 5.66 18.38 -2.89
N GLN A 158 5.42 18.97 -4.03
CA GLN A 158 5.61 20.38 -4.33
C GLN A 158 4.25 21.05 -4.33
N VAL A 159 4.08 22.07 -3.52
CA VAL A 159 2.88 22.93 -3.54
C VAL A 159 3.29 24.36 -3.76
N GLY A 160 2.64 25.01 -4.70
CA GLY A 160 2.90 26.42 -5.01
C GLY A 160 1.70 27.08 -5.65
N GLY A 161 1.87 28.30 -6.15
CA GLY A 161 0.81 29.03 -6.82
C GLY A 161 0.97 29.10 -8.32
N ALA A 162 -0.13 29.03 -9.05
CA ALA A 162 -0.17 29.31 -10.48
C ALA A 162 0.27 30.74 -10.77
N GLY A 163 1.08 30.93 -11.84
CA GLY A 163 1.54 32.26 -12.22
C GLY A 163 2.45 32.93 -11.17
N ASN A 164 3.16 32.14 -10.33
CA ASN A 164 4.03 32.65 -9.27
C ASN A 164 3.28 33.46 -8.18
N THR A 165 2.04 33.04 -7.88
CA THR A 165 1.25 33.55 -6.76
C THR A 165 1.60 32.82 -5.47
N GLY A 166 1.32 33.41 -4.31
CA GLY A 166 1.58 32.81 -3.00
C GLY A 166 0.79 33.52 -1.90
N GLY A 167 0.81 32.96 -0.71
CA GLY A 167 0.06 33.43 0.46
C GLY A 167 -0.05 32.37 1.55
N PRO A 168 -0.95 32.58 2.53
CA PRO A 168 -1.28 31.54 3.51
C PRO A 168 -1.77 30.26 2.83
N LEU A 169 -1.18 29.14 3.22
CA LEU A 169 -1.42 27.80 2.66
C LEU A 169 -1.63 26.82 3.79
N SER A 170 -2.72 26.02 3.74
CA SER A 170 -2.87 24.82 4.52
C SER A 170 -2.59 23.58 3.67
N PHE A 171 -1.88 22.62 4.25
CA PHE A 171 -1.51 21.38 3.62
C PHE A 171 -1.90 20.20 4.52
N ASP A 172 -2.70 19.28 3.98
CA ASP A 172 -3.10 18.05 4.66
C ASP A 172 -2.73 16.85 3.80
N LEU A 173 -2.14 15.83 4.40
CA LEU A 173 -1.88 14.54 3.76
C LEU A 173 -2.51 13.42 4.58
N THR A 174 -3.39 12.66 3.94
CA THR A 174 -4.00 11.45 4.52
C THR A 174 -3.38 10.21 3.89
N TRP A 175 -2.89 9.30 4.72
CA TRP A 175 -2.29 8.03 4.33
C TRP A 175 -3.27 6.87 4.54
N PHE A 176 -3.48 6.06 3.50
CA PHE A 176 -4.31 4.86 3.49
C PHE A 176 -3.43 3.63 3.30
N PRO A 177 -2.98 2.96 4.37
CA PRO A 177 -2.14 1.78 4.25
C PRO A 177 -2.87 0.60 3.59
N ASP A 178 -2.11 -0.19 2.81
CA ASP A 178 -2.49 -1.48 2.22
C ASP A 178 -1.29 -2.41 2.44
N ARG A 179 -1.26 -3.06 3.63
CA ARG A 179 -0.08 -3.77 4.12
C ARG A 179 0.26 -5.03 3.33
N ASP A 180 -0.72 -5.65 2.71
CA ASP A 180 -0.52 -6.87 1.92
C ASP A 180 -0.51 -6.62 0.40
N ALA A 181 -0.73 -5.37 0.00
CA ALA A 181 -0.65 -4.87 -1.38
C ALA A 181 -1.62 -5.56 -2.35
N ASP A 182 -2.85 -5.83 -1.89
CA ASP A 182 -3.89 -6.44 -2.72
C ASP A 182 -4.79 -5.41 -3.43
N GLY A 183 -4.72 -4.15 -3.02
CA GLY A 183 -5.49 -3.02 -3.53
C GLY A 183 -6.73 -2.69 -2.70
N VAL A 184 -6.87 -3.30 -1.52
CA VAL A 184 -7.89 -2.96 -0.51
C VAL A 184 -7.18 -2.35 0.69
N PHE A 185 -7.52 -1.11 1.02
CA PHE A 185 -6.89 -0.43 2.16
C PHE A 185 -7.22 -1.14 3.48
N ASP A 186 -6.27 -1.17 4.40
CA ASP A 186 -6.37 -1.88 5.69
C ASP A 186 -7.68 -1.58 6.46
N ALA A 187 -8.16 -0.33 6.39
CA ALA A 187 -9.41 0.09 7.05
C ALA A 187 -10.66 -0.62 6.51
N LEU A 188 -10.61 -1.09 5.25
CA LEU A 188 -11.69 -1.78 4.56
C LEU A 188 -11.41 -3.28 4.40
N ASP A 189 -10.18 -3.71 4.73
CA ASP A 189 -9.70 -5.07 4.55
C ASP A 189 -9.90 -5.91 5.82
N LYS A 190 -10.70 -6.97 5.70
CA LYS A 190 -10.89 -7.96 6.77
C LYS A 190 -9.69 -8.90 6.94
N CYS A 191 -8.76 -8.88 6.00
CA CYS A 191 -7.60 -9.78 5.94
C CYS A 191 -6.29 -9.02 5.68
N ASP A 192 -6.11 -7.86 6.20
CA ASP A 192 -5.08 -6.83 6.04
C ASP A 192 -3.60 -7.28 5.96
N LEU A 193 -3.33 -8.55 6.24
CA LEU A 193 -1.99 -9.17 6.14
C LEU A 193 -1.97 -10.35 5.16
N ARG A 194 -3.04 -10.57 4.40
CA ARG A 194 -3.19 -11.72 3.50
C ARG A 194 -3.92 -11.32 2.23
N PRO A 195 -3.19 -11.11 1.14
CA PRO A 195 -3.75 -10.62 -0.10
C PRO A 195 -4.97 -11.41 -0.57
N GLY A 196 -6.06 -10.69 -0.84
CA GLY A 196 -7.31 -11.25 -1.31
C GLY A 196 -7.92 -10.45 -2.46
N ILE A 197 -9.20 -10.28 -2.48
CA ILE A 197 -9.87 -9.44 -3.48
C ILE A 197 -11.02 -8.67 -2.83
N GLU A 198 -11.24 -7.48 -3.27
CA GLU A 198 -12.22 -6.52 -2.75
C GLU A 198 -13.61 -7.13 -2.53
N ARG A 199 -14.16 -7.86 -3.52
CA ARG A 199 -15.49 -8.50 -3.41
C ARG A 199 -15.63 -9.53 -2.27
N PHE A 200 -14.53 -9.94 -1.65
CA PHE A 200 -14.50 -10.75 -0.43
C PHE A 200 -13.98 -9.97 0.77
N GLY A 201 -14.00 -8.62 0.68
CA GLY A 201 -13.53 -7.72 1.72
C GLY A 201 -12.04 -7.89 1.97
N GLY A 202 -11.21 -7.91 0.91
CA GLY A 202 -9.77 -8.08 0.99
C GLY A 202 -9.30 -9.48 1.34
N CYS A 203 -10.21 -10.45 1.52
CA CYS A 203 -9.81 -11.81 1.87
C CYS A 203 -9.65 -12.73 0.64
N PRO A 204 -8.74 -13.72 0.70
CA PRO A 204 -8.70 -14.76 -0.32
C PRO A 204 -9.98 -15.61 -0.27
N PRO A 205 -10.58 -15.98 -1.43
CA PRO A 205 -11.78 -16.77 -1.48
C PRO A 205 -11.58 -18.15 -0.85
N GLU A 206 -12.58 -18.67 -0.16
CA GLU A 206 -12.57 -20.01 0.41
C GLU A 206 -13.07 -21.05 -0.60
N LEU A 207 -12.38 -22.18 -0.72
CA LEU A 207 -12.85 -23.31 -1.52
C LEU A 207 -14.03 -23.99 -0.82
N ARG A 208 -15.05 -24.33 -1.61
CA ARG A 208 -16.24 -25.08 -1.14
C ARG A 208 -16.11 -26.59 -1.35
N SER A 209 -14.95 -27.04 -1.84
CA SER A 209 -14.68 -28.42 -2.20
C SER A 209 -14.90 -29.38 -1.03
N ALA A 210 -15.58 -30.49 -1.29
CA ALA A 210 -15.86 -31.54 -0.31
C ALA A 210 -15.53 -32.93 -0.88
N PRO A 211 -14.79 -33.78 -0.16
CA PRO A 211 -14.49 -35.13 -0.62
C PRO A 211 -15.62 -36.10 -0.29
N ARG A 212 -15.82 -37.04 -1.21
CA ARG A 212 -16.67 -38.23 -1.05
C ARG A 212 -15.84 -39.48 -1.16
N ILE A 213 -15.92 -40.33 -0.14
CA ILE A 213 -15.23 -41.64 -0.08
C ILE A 213 -16.27 -42.72 0.03
N ARG A 214 -16.19 -43.73 -0.84
CA ARG A 214 -16.89 -44.99 -0.69
C ARG A 214 -15.86 -46.10 -0.45
N TYR A 215 -16.19 -47.10 0.34
CA TYR A 215 -15.29 -48.17 0.73
C TYR A 215 -16.04 -49.44 1.11
N ASP A 216 -15.36 -50.56 1.03
CA ASP A 216 -15.79 -51.83 1.59
C ASP A 216 -14.96 -52.11 2.84
N GLY A 217 -15.59 -52.62 3.90
CA GLY A 217 -14.89 -53.15 5.06
C GLY A 217 -14.14 -54.42 4.66
N VAL A 218 -12.87 -54.51 5.05
CA VAL A 218 -12.04 -55.71 4.82
C VAL A 218 -11.31 -56.09 6.12
N ALA A 219 -10.78 -57.34 6.19
CA ALA A 219 -10.01 -57.76 7.33
C ALA A 219 -8.84 -56.79 7.59
N GLY A 220 -8.82 -56.20 8.79
CA GLY A 220 -7.79 -55.29 9.23
C GLY A 220 -7.87 -53.86 8.65
N GLY A 221 -9.02 -53.43 8.04
CA GLY A 221 -9.16 -52.09 7.53
C GLY A 221 -10.31 -51.87 6.56
N ILE A 222 -10.12 -51.00 5.60
CA ILE A 222 -11.06 -50.70 4.52
C ILE A 222 -10.38 -50.78 3.15
N ARG A 223 -11.13 -51.14 2.12
CA ARG A 223 -10.71 -50.97 0.70
C ARG A 223 -11.50 -49.81 0.08
N VAL A 224 -10.80 -48.81 -0.43
CA VAL A 224 -11.44 -47.64 -1.06
C VAL A 224 -11.97 -48.01 -2.44
N THR A 225 -13.28 -47.88 -2.67
CA THR A 225 -13.95 -48.18 -3.94
C THR A 225 -14.22 -46.91 -4.77
N THR A 226 -14.36 -45.76 -4.11
CA THR A 226 -14.48 -44.47 -4.80
C THR A 226 -13.86 -43.36 -3.96
N LEU A 227 -13.09 -42.50 -4.61
CA LEU A 227 -12.65 -41.22 -4.04
C LEU A 227 -12.85 -40.14 -5.07
N ALA A 228 -13.66 -39.14 -4.75
CA ALA A 228 -13.92 -37.97 -5.57
C ALA A 228 -13.97 -36.75 -4.67
N VAL A 229 -13.69 -35.59 -5.24
CA VAL A 229 -13.84 -34.30 -4.58
C VAL A 229 -14.75 -33.40 -5.43
N ASP A 230 -15.81 -32.91 -4.82
CA ASP A 230 -16.77 -32.04 -5.43
C ASP A 230 -16.28 -30.58 -5.43
N ASP A 231 -16.81 -29.75 -6.32
CA ASP A 231 -16.58 -28.31 -6.41
C ASP A 231 -15.08 -27.91 -6.45
N VAL A 232 -14.27 -28.73 -7.11
CA VAL A 232 -12.86 -28.38 -7.34
C VAL A 232 -12.81 -27.37 -8.50
N PRO A 233 -12.26 -26.16 -8.30
CA PRO A 233 -12.15 -25.18 -9.38
C PRO A 233 -11.13 -25.63 -10.43
N LYS A 234 -11.29 -25.19 -11.69
CA LYS A 234 -10.28 -25.37 -12.75
C LYS A 234 -8.91 -24.89 -12.24
N GLY A 235 -7.86 -25.70 -12.39
CA GLY A 235 -6.52 -25.44 -11.87
C GLY A 235 -6.32 -25.83 -10.40
N GLY A 236 -7.40 -26.12 -9.67
CA GLY A 236 -7.34 -26.62 -8.30
C GLY A 236 -6.61 -27.97 -8.20
N ARG A 237 -5.86 -28.17 -7.13
CA ARG A 237 -5.09 -29.38 -6.86
C ARG A 237 -5.69 -30.15 -5.71
N VAL A 238 -5.96 -31.43 -5.93
CA VAL A 238 -6.33 -32.39 -4.89
C VAL A 238 -5.14 -33.30 -4.62
N GLU A 239 -4.79 -33.42 -3.36
CA GLU A 239 -3.75 -34.30 -2.88
C GLU A 239 -4.33 -35.24 -1.84
N VAL A 240 -4.17 -36.54 -2.05
CA VAL A 240 -4.57 -37.59 -1.11
C VAL A 240 -3.35 -38.25 -0.55
N ARG A 241 -3.30 -38.41 0.76
CA ARG A 241 -2.22 -39.07 1.50
C ARG A 241 -2.77 -40.17 2.39
N CYS A 242 -1.99 -41.20 2.49
CA CYS A 242 -2.17 -42.26 3.46
C CYS A 242 -0.78 -42.77 3.88
N GLY A 243 -0.54 -42.92 5.17
CA GLY A 243 0.79 -43.23 5.71
C GLY A 243 1.38 -44.53 5.16
N ARG A 244 0.64 -45.64 5.31
CA ARG A 244 1.13 -46.98 4.99
C ARG A 244 0.41 -47.68 3.81
N CYS A 245 -0.43 -46.95 3.05
CA CYS A 245 -1.20 -47.53 1.95
C CYS A 245 -0.75 -47.07 0.55
N GLY A 246 0.55 -46.89 0.33
CA GLY A 246 1.10 -46.57 -0.99
C GLY A 246 1.29 -45.07 -1.25
N GLY A 247 1.45 -44.28 -0.19
CA GLY A 247 1.94 -42.90 -0.28
C GLY A 247 0.92 -41.87 -0.79
N LYS A 248 1.39 -40.94 -1.61
CA LYS A 248 0.68 -39.74 -2.04
C LYS A 248 0.14 -39.88 -3.46
N VAL A 249 -1.10 -39.51 -3.68
CA VAL A 249 -1.70 -39.26 -5.02
C VAL A 249 -2.06 -37.80 -5.17
N SER A 250 -1.70 -37.19 -6.28
CA SER A 250 -2.03 -35.79 -6.56
C SER A 250 -2.62 -35.63 -7.95
N ARG A 251 -3.67 -34.81 -8.05
CA ARG A 251 -4.34 -34.50 -9.31
C ARG A 251 -4.72 -33.03 -9.40
N ARG A 252 -4.60 -32.45 -10.59
CA ARG A 252 -5.06 -31.09 -10.88
C ARG A 252 -6.34 -31.15 -11.71
N ALA A 253 -7.32 -30.31 -11.38
CA ALA A 253 -8.56 -30.19 -12.13
C ALA A 253 -8.35 -29.41 -13.44
N THR A 254 -8.75 -30.00 -14.56
CA THR A 254 -8.72 -29.36 -15.89
C THR A 254 -9.98 -28.52 -16.15
N ARG A 255 -11.05 -28.80 -15.41
CA ARG A 255 -12.33 -28.06 -15.41
C ARG A 255 -12.88 -27.94 -13.98
N THR A 256 -13.76 -26.98 -13.76
CA THR A 256 -14.49 -26.87 -12.48
C THR A 256 -15.52 -28.01 -12.34
N GLY A 257 -15.63 -28.58 -11.17
CA GLY A 257 -16.60 -29.62 -10.84
C GLY A 257 -16.00 -30.80 -10.05
N VAL A 258 -16.48 -31.99 -10.32
CA VAL A 258 -16.07 -33.21 -9.62
C VAL A 258 -14.72 -33.71 -10.16
N LEU A 259 -13.77 -33.92 -9.26
CA LEU A 259 -12.47 -34.52 -9.57
C LEU A 259 -12.36 -35.91 -8.97
N LYS A 260 -12.39 -36.95 -9.81
CA LYS A 260 -12.18 -38.35 -9.39
C LYS A 260 -10.70 -38.65 -9.17
N ILE A 261 -10.34 -39.34 -8.07
CA ILE A 261 -8.96 -39.67 -7.72
C ILE A 261 -8.75 -41.19 -7.92
N GLY A 262 -8.74 -41.63 -9.18
CA GLY A 262 -8.65 -43.05 -9.56
C GLY A 262 -7.40 -43.74 -9.01
N GLY A 263 -6.25 -43.06 -8.93
CA GLY A 263 -5.01 -43.66 -8.37
C GLY A 263 -5.06 -43.99 -6.88
N PHE A 264 -6.16 -43.70 -6.18
CA PHE A 264 -6.40 -44.08 -4.79
C PHE A 264 -7.46 -45.22 -4.65
N VAL A 265 -8.20 -45.49 -5.70
CA VAL A 265 -9.21 -46.55 -5.78
C VAL A 265 -8.49 -47.94 -5.76
N GLY A 266 -9.08 -48.91 -5.07
CA GLY A 266 -8.54 -50.26 -4.89
C GLY A 266 -7.52 -50.38 -3.75
N ARG A 267 -7.06 -49.28 -3.15
CA ARG A 267 -6.11 -49.31 -2.04
C ARG A 267 -6.78 -49.79 -0.76
N THR A 268 -6.07 -50.64 -0.02
CA THR A 268 -6.44 -51.03 1.33
C THR A 268 -5.76 -50.10 2.33
N VAL A 269 -6.56 -49.50 3.20
CA VAL A 269 -6.08 -48.64 4.31
C VAL A 269 -6.32 -49.38 5.60
N ARG A 270 -5.27 -49.63 6.37
CA ARG A 270 -5.31 -50.48 7.58
C ARG A 270 -5.91 -49.71 8.76
N THR A 271 -6.49 -50.45 9.69
CA THR A 271 -6.88 -49.91 11.01
C THR A 271 -5.71 -49.24 11.69
N GLY A 272 -5.95 -48.06 12.28
CA GLY A 272 -4.94 -47.20 12.89
C GLY A 272 -4.23 -46.26 11.91
N ASP A 273 -4.41 -46.44 10.59
CA ASP A 273 -4.00 -45.44 9.60
C ASP A 273 -5.03 -44.31 9.42
N ARG A 274 -4.73 -43.38 8.57
CA ARG A 274 -5.61 -42.26 8.23
C ARG A 274 -5.55 -41.95 6.75
N VAL A 275 -6.67 -41.51 6.21
CA VAL A 275 -6.74 -40.89 4.89
C VAL A 275 -6.80 -39.37 5.05
N GLU A 276 -5.93 -38.67 4.38
CA GLU A 276 -5.92 -37.18 4.32
C GLU A 276 -6.21 -36.75 2.90
N VAL A 277 -7.12 -35.77 2.77
CA VAL A 277 -7.41 -35.10 1.50
C VAL A 277 -7.15 -33.61 1.64
N ARG A 278 -6.35 -33.05 0.76
CA ARG A 278 -6.03 -31.63 0.68
C ARG A 278 -6.51 -31.08 -0.64
N VAL A 279 -7.25 -29.97 -0.60
CA VAL A 279 -7.68 -29.25 -1.78
C VAL A 279 -7.08 -27.86 -1.71
N THR A 280 -6.30 -27.49 -2.71
CA THR A 280 -5.60 -26.21 -2.76
C THR A 280 -5.78 -25.53 -4.11
N MET A 281 -5.73 -24.21 -4.11
CA MET A 281 -5.71 -23.39 -5.30
C MET A 281 -4.55 -22.40 -5.21
N ALA A 282 -3.64 -22.52 -6.16
CA ALA A 282 -2.50 -21.60 -6.25
C ALA A 282 -2.92 -20.23 -6.81
N ARG A 283 -2.05 -19.24 -6.68
CA ARG A 283 -2.19 -17.94 -7.34
C ARG A 283 -2.36 -18.12 -8.85
N THR A 284 -3.28 -17.37 -9.44
CA THR A 284 -3.52 -17.34 -10.89
C THR A 284 -3.05 -16.04 -11.53
N GLY A 285 -2.67 -15.03 -10.74
CA GLY A 285 -2.27 -13.70 -11.21
C GLY A 285 -3.43 -12.79 -11.58
N SER A 286 -4.63 -13.34 -11.81
CA SER A 286 -5.82 -12.54 -12.16
C SER A 286 -7.11 -13.23 -11.70
N GLY A 287 -8.22 -12.50 -11.74
CA GLY A 287 -9.56 -12.98 -11.44
C GLY A 287 -9.75 -13.48 -10.00
N ARG A 288 -10.76 -14.32 -9.79
CA ARG A 288 -11.19 -14.79 -8.45
C ARG A 288 -10.07 -15.38 -7.58
N TYR A 289 -9.07 -15.99 -8.19
CA TYR A 289 -7.97 -16.66 -7.48
C TYR A 289 -6.63 -15.94 -7.69
N LYS A 290 -6.66 -14.63 -7.96
CA LYS A 290 -5.47 -13.79 -8.18
C LYS A 290 -4.38 -14.07 -7.15
N TYR A 291 -4.74 -14.16 -5.89
CA TYR A 291 -3.84 -14.41 -4.76
C TYR A 291 -3.93 -15.85 -4.21
N GLY A 292 -4.63 -16.76 -4.90
CA GLY A 292 -4.91 -18.11 -4.46
C GLY A 292 -6.26 -18.20 -3.73
N ALA A 293 -6.47 -19.31 -3.02
CA ALA A 293 -7.66 -19.51 -2.20
C ALA A 293 -7.33 -20.18 -0.88
N VAL A 294 -8.16 -19.95 0.13
CA VAL A 294 -8.17 -20.76 1.35
C VAL A 294 -8.63 -22.17 0.97
N GLY A 295 -7.73 -23.11 1.03
CA GLY A 295 -7.96 -24.51 0.71
C GLY A 295 -8.67 -25.28 1.83
N LYS A 296 -8.99 -26.53 1.54
CA LYS A 296 -9.63 -27.45 2.49
C LYS A 296 -8.71 -28.61 2.82
N TYR A 297 -8.74 -29.02 4.08
CA TYR A 297 -8.06 -30.20 4.61
C TYR A 297 -9.08 -31.07 5.31
N PHE A 298 -9.07 -32.36 4.95
CA PHE A 298 -9.93 -33.38 5.55
C PHE A 298 -9.07 -34.57 5.98
N ARG A 299 -9.45 -35.21 7.09
CA ARG A 299 -8.79 -36.38 7.61
C ARG A 299 -9.82 -37.34 8.21
N TRP A 300 -9.66 -38.63 7.95
CA TRP A 300 -10.42 -39.70 8.54
C TRP A 300 -9.47 -40.69 9.17
N PRO A 301 -9.60 -41.01 10.44
CA PRO A 301 -8.98 -42.19 11.03
C PRO A 301 -9.66 -43.44 10.51
N ILE A 302 -8.96 -44.57 10.43
CA ILE A 302 -9.50 -45.86 10.04
C ILE A 302 -9.72 -46.71 11.31
N ALA A 303 -10.96 -47.03 11.59
CA ALA A 303 -11.37 -48.01 12.58
C ALA A 303 -11.48 -49.43 11.95
N ALA A 304 -11.82 -50.43 12.74
CA ALA A 304 -12.01 -51.77 12.23
C ALA A 304 -13.14 -51.83 11.19
N GLY A 305 -12.78 -51.97 9.91
CA GLY A 305 -13.71 -52.07 8.79
C GLY A 305 -14.47 -50.80 8.42
N SER A 306 -14.17 -49.62 9.01
CA SER A 306 -14.90 -48.37 8.75
C SER A 306 -14.01 -47.13 8.76
N LEU A 307 -14.51 -46.04 8.14
CA LEU A 307 -14.00 -44.70 8.34
C LEU A 307 -14.54 -44.15 9.67
N GLY A 308 -13.66 -43.59 10.46
CA GLY A 308 -14.05 -42.80 11.64
C GLY A 308 -14.50 -41.41 11.26
N ASP A 309 -14.74 -40.56 12.27
CA ASP A 309 -15.25 -39.25 12.10
C ASP A 309 -14.35 -38.33 11.23
N ARG A 310 -14.99 -37.55 10.36
CA ARG A 310 -14.31 -36.63 9.50
C ARG A 310 -13.83 -35.41 10.29
N PHE A 311 -12.53 -35.22 10.31
CA PHE A 311 -11.92 -33.99 10.78
C PHE A 311 -11.65 -33.02 9.61
N SER A 312 -12.09 -31.77 9.71
CA SER A 312 -11.90 -30.75 8.69
C SER A 312 -11.16 -29.53 9.22
N ARG A 313 -10.32 -28.94 8.38
CA ARG A 313 -9.56 -27.70 8.63
C ARG A 313 -9.41 -26.92 7.31
N CYS A 314 -8.91 -25.68 7.43
CA CYS A 314 -8.55 -24.86 6.30
C CYS A 314 -7.04 -24.81 6.07
N LEU A 315 -6.64 -24.61 4.82
CA LEU A 315 -5.27 -24.38 4.39
C LEU A 315 -5.15 -22.97 3.85
N GLN A 316 -4.39 -22.13 4.53
CA GLN A 316 -4.14 -20.77 4.00
C GLN A 316 -3.40 -20.84 2.65
N PRO A 317 -3.58 -19.87 1.74
CA PRO A 317 -2.89 -19.83 0.47
C PRO A 317 -1.37 -20.00 0.66
N GLY A 318 -0.76 -20.96 -0.05
CA GLY A 318 0.67 -21.31 0.08
C GLY A 318 1.06 -22.11 1.32
N SER A 319 0.19 -22.28 2.31
CA SER A 319 0.49 -23.04 3.53
C SER A 319 0.22 -24.53 3.37
N ARG A 320 1.08 -25.33 3.99
CA ARG A 320 0.88 -26.79 4.15
C ARG A 320 0.31 -27.16 5.52
N LYS A 321 0.28 -26.22 6.47
CA LYS A 321 -0.17 -26.46 7.86
C LYS A 321 -1.68 -26.18 7.95
N PRO A 322 -2.51 -27.18 8.34
CA PRO A 322 -3.94 -26.97 8.53
C PRO A 322 -4.21 -26.10 9.76
N THR A 323 -5.15 -25.17 9.63
CA THR A 323 -5.63 -24.28 10.69
C THR A 323 -7.14 -24.37 10.85
N LYS A 324 -7.71 -23.89 11.95
CA LYS A 324 -9.16 -23.74 12.09
C LYS A 324 -9.69 -22.87 10.94
N CYS A 325 -10.81 -23.25 10.33
CA CYS A 325 -11.54 -22.36 9.42
C CYS A 325 -12.14 -21.21 10.24
N ARG A 326 -12.11 -20.03 9.71
CA ARG A 326 -12.76 -18.84 10.30
C ARG A 326 -14.20 -18.76 9.86
#